data_e48803ad6d2dc8c0b30171a3ea95fc47
#
_entry.id   e48803ad6d2dc8c0b30171a3ea95fc47
#
_cell.length_a   1.000
_cell.length_b   1.000
_cell.length_c   1.000
_cell.angle_alpha   90.00
_cell.angle_beta   90.00
_cell.angle_gamma   90.00
#
_symmetry.space_group_name_H-M   'P 1'
#
loop_
_entity.id
_entity.type
_entity.pdbx_description
1 polymer ?
#
loop_
_entity_poly.entity_id
_entity_poly.type
_entity_poly.pdbx_seq_one_letter_code
_entity_poly.pdbx_strand_id
1 'polypeptide(L)'
;MIAQLSVAVLGLSMMLPAAAGQAKQADPKDTEAWAPAPPRVVPGGPAAAPSDAVVLFDGRDLGEWVDAGAPGKPAGWTVADGAFTVRGGSGDIQTRRAFTDYQIHLEWRVPPGLPGSGQGRGNSGLFLASTANGGGYEIQILDCAGNKTYVNGQAASLYKQHAPLANACAAPGEWQSYDVIWTAPRFAPDGTLLSPAYVTALHNGVLVHNHVALAGETLHAGRSAYRPHGPLPIRLQDHGDPVSFRNVWVRPL
;
A
#
# COMPACT_ATOMS: atom_id res chain seq x y z
N MET A 1 -30.74 -88.13 -35.05
CA MET A 1 -31.63 -87.15 -34.42
C MET A 1 -31.17 -86.93 -32.99
N ILE A 2 -30.45 -85.82 -32.77
CA ILE A 2 -29.85 -85.51 -31.47
C ILE A 2 -30.62 -84.33 -30.93
N ALA A 3 -31.28 -84.53 -29.78
CA ALA A 3 -32.01 -83.47 -29.07
C ALA A 3 -31.04 -82.66 -28.17
N GLN A 4 -31.05 -81.36 -28.36
CA GLN A 4 -30.32 -80.43 -27.47
C GLN A 4 -31.24 -80.02 -26.34
N LEU A 5 -30.80 -80.24 -25.09
CA LEU A 5 -31.40 -79.68 -23.89
C LEU A 5 -30.73 -78.30 -23.60
N SER A 6 -31.56 -77.27 -23.60
CA SER A 6 -31.15 -75.94 -23.15
C SER A 6 -31.43 -75.80 -21.66
N VAL A 7 -30.37 -75.50 -20.84
CA VAL A 7 -30.52 -75.21 -19.41
C VAL A 7 -30.56 -73.68 -19.27
N ALA A 8 -31.64 -73.15 -18.76
CA ALA A 8 -31.80 -71.75 -18.42
C ALA A 8 -31.28 -71.51 -16.96
N VAL A 9 -30.24 -70.72 -16.82
CA VAL A 9 -29.75 -70.26 -15.50
C VAL A 9 -30.48 -68.96 -15.15
N LEU A 10 -31.37 -68.99 -14.17
CA LEU A 10 -31.95 -67.76 -13.57
C LEU A 10 -30.92 -67.16 -12.61
N GLY A 11 -30.34 -66.07 -12.99
CA GLY A 11 -29.48 -65.23 -12.11
C GLY A 11 -30.37 -64.36 -11.21
N LEU A 12 -30.41 -64.65 -9.91
CA LEU A 12 -31.08 -63.84 -8.91
C LEU A 12 -30.14 -62.67 -8.50
N SER A 13 -30.40 -61.46 -9.04
CA SER A 13 -29.63 -60.24 -8.71
C SER A 13 -30.19 -59.67 -7.39
N MET A 14 -29.50 -59.90 -6.29
CA MET A 14 -29.81 -59.20 -5.02
C MET A 14 -29.33 -57.74 -5.11
N MET A 15 -30.27 -56.83 -5.30
CA MET A 15 -30.03 -55.39 -5.06
C MET A 15 -29.97 -55.13 -3.55
N LEU A 16 -28.78 -54.85 -3.03
CA LEU A 16 -28.62 -54.28 -1.68
C LEU A 16 -29.12 -52.83 -1.71
N PRO A 17 -29.99 -52.41 -0.79
CA PRO A 17 -30.36 -51.01 -0.69
C PRO A 17 -29.14 -50.21 -0.20
N ALA A 18 -28.65 -49.27 -1.00
CA ALA A 18 -27.71 -48.28 -0.57
C ALA A 18 -28.40 -47.42 0.50
N ALA A 19 -27.98 -47.56 1.75
CA ALA A 19 -28.36 -46.63 2.81
C ALA A 19 -27.78 -45.26 2.45
N ALA A 20 -28.57 -44.42 1.82
CA ALA A 20 -28.28 -43.01 1.65
C ALA A 20 -28.34 -42.39 3.06
N GLY A 21 -27.19 -42.31 3.71
CA GLY A 21 -27.05 -41.51 4.92
C GLY A 21 -27.44 -40.07 4.58
N GLN A 22 -28.56 -39.61 5.13
CA GLN A 22 -28.97 -38.20 5.00
C GLN A 22 -27.80 -37.35 5.58
N ALA A 23 -27.11 -36.60 4.71
CA ALA A 23 -26.18 -35.61 5.16
C ALA A 23 -26.93 -34.67 6.09
N LYS A 24 -26.42 -34.54 7.34
CA LYS A 24 -27.00 -33.64 8.34
C LYS A 24 -27.08 -32.25 7.68
N GLN A 25 -28.28 -31.70 7.59
CA GLN A 25 -28.46 -30.36 7.03
C GLN A 25 -27.66 -29.40 7.89
N ALA A 26 -26.75 -28.59 7.26
CA ALA A 26 -25.93 -27.65 7.96
C ALA A 26 -26.82 -26.59 8.63
N ASP A 27 -26.61 -26.33 9.91
CA ASP A 27 -27.26 -25.22 10.64
C ASP A 27 -26.50 -23.94 10.37
N PRO A 28 -27.12 -22.85 9.90
CA PRO A 28 -26.45 -21.54 9.75
C PRO A 28 -25.69 -21.11 10.99
N LYS A 29 -26.17 -21.46 12.19
CA LYS A 29 -25.52 -21.15 13.48
C LYS A 29 -24.15 -21.80 13.67
N ASP A 30 -23.87 -22.88 12.97
CA ASP A 30 -22.58 -23.58 13.09
C ASP A 30 -21.38 -22.72 12.60
N THR A 31 -21.66 -21.67 11.81
CA THR A 31 -20.65 -20.75 11.25
C THR A 31 -20.79 -19.30 11.74
N GLU A 32 -21.77 -19.01 12.63
CA GLU A 32 -21.94 -17.69 13.20
C GLU A 32 -20.86 -17.40 14.27
N ALA A 33 -20.14 -16.29 14.10
CA ALA A 33 -19.17 -15.79 15.08
C ALA A 33 -19.67 -14.46 15.69
N TRP A 34 -19.92 -14.47 17.00
CA TRP A 34 -20.47 -13.33 17.73
C TRP A 34 -19.38 -12.50 18.48
N ALA A 35 -18.17 -13.01 18.53
CA ALA A 35 -17.03 -12.35 19.20
C ALA A 35 -15.71 -12.64 18.46
N PRO A 36 -14.75 -11.70 18.48
CA PRO A 36 -14.88 -10.36 19.04
C PRO A 36 -15.71 -9.45 18.13
N ALA A 37 -16.54 -8.58 18.72
CA ALA A 37 -17.24 -7.56 17.96
C ALA A 37 -16.25 -6.52 17.41
N PRO A 38 -16.33 -6.11 16.13
CA PRO A 38 -15.46 -5.08 15.59
C PRO A 38 -15.58 -3.77 16.36
N PRO A 39 -14.47 -3.04 16.64
CA PRO A 39 -14.52 -1.75 17.30
C PRO A 39 -15.27 -0.73 16.42
N ARG A 40 -16.03 0.14 17.06
CA ARG A 40 -16.71 1.22 16.34
C ARG A 40 -15.69 2.32 15.99
N VAL A 41 -15.53 2.58 14.71
CA VAL A 41 -14.74 3.70 14.17
C VAL A 41 -15.69 4.70 13.52
N VAL A 42 -15.52 5.97 13.83
CA VAL A 42 -16.21 7.05 13.10
C VAL A 42 -15.42 7.32 11.83
N PRO A 43 -16.01 7.13 10.63
CA PRO A 43 -15.30 7.41 9.38
C PRO A 43 -14.92 8.88 9.30
N GLY A 44 -13.74 9.16 8.75
CA GLY A 44 -13.37 10.50 8.35
C GLY A 44 -14.22 10.98 7.15
N GLY A 45 -14.30 12.30 6.98
CA GLY A 45 -14.81 12.90 5.74
C GLY A 45 -13.68 13.11 4.73
N PRO A 46 -13.97 13.78 3.60
CA PRO A 46 -12.95 14.04 2.55
C PRO A 46 -11.72 14.81 3.02
N ALA A 47 -11.82 15.52 4.17
CA ALA A 47 -10.74 16.30 4.76
C ALA A 47 -10.47 15.93 6.24
N ALA A 48 -10.92 14.77 6.69
CA ALA A 48 -10.80 14.37 8.10
C ALA A 48 -10.40 12.90 8.22
N ALA A 49 -9.48 12.62 9.13
CA ALA A 49 -9.03 11.28 9.45
C ALA A 49 -10.12 10.46 10.17
N PRO A 50 -10.15 9.12 10.04
CA PRO A 50 -10.93 8.24 10.89
C PRO A 50 -10.59 8.43 12.38
N SER A 51 -11.55 8.15 13.26
CA SER A 51 -11.40 8.43 14.71
C SER A 51 -10.30 7.63 15.41
N ASP A 52 -9.80 6.56 14.80
CA ASP A 52 -8.73 5.69 15.29
C ASP A 52 -7.39 5.90 14.52
N ALA A 53 -7.33 6.92 13.67
CA ALA A 53 -6.12 7.26 12.95
C ALA A 53 -5.20 8.18 13.75
N VAL A 54 -3.91 8.07 13.48
CA VAL A 54 -2.88 9.02 13.91
C VAL A 54 -2.78 10.11 12.85
N VAL A 55 -3.14 11.33 13.20
CA VAL A 55 -3.00 12.49 12.31
C VAL A 55 -1.53 12.91 12.28
N LEU A 56 -0.92 12.86 11.10
CA LEU A 56 0.47 13.25 10.88
C LEU A 56 0.60 14.70 10.43
N PHE A 57 -0.46 15.26 9.84
CA PHE A 57 -0.54 16.68 9.48
C PHE A 57 -2.00 17.11 9.32
N ASP A 58 -2.40 18.11 10.08
CA ASP A 58 -3.75 18.68 10.14
C ASP A 58 -3.85 20.11 9.57
N GLY A 59 -2.78 20.57 8.92
CA GLY A 59 -2.71 21.91 8.35
C GLY A 59 -1.96 22.94 9.22
N ARG A 60 -1.42 22.57 10.38
CA ARG A 60 -0.87 23.51 11.37
C ARG A 60 0.64 23.52 11.44
N ASP A 61 1.26 22.37 11.70
CA ASP A 61 2.70 22.26 11.91
C ASP A 61 3.25 20.87 11.55
N LEU A 62 4.58 20.74 11.55
CA LEU A 62 5.29 19.49 11.31
C LEU A 62 5.73 18.79 12.61
N GLY A 63 4.97 18.92 13.69
CA GLY A 63 5.31 18.34 15.00
C GLY A 63 5.48 16.81 14.98
N GLU A 64 4.78 16.09 14.10
CA GLU A 64 4.90 14.65 13.92
C GLU A 64 6.06 14.24 12.96
N TRP A 65 6.79 15.24 12.39
CA TRP A 65 7.85 15.03 11.41
C TRP A 65 9.21 15.50 11.92
N VAL A 66 10.26 14.86 11.44
CA VAL A 66 11.68 15.23 11.70
C VAL A 66 12.47 15.17 10.41
N ASP A 67 13.64 15.78 10.43
CA ASP A 67 14.68 15.61 9.40
C ASP A 67 15.07 14.12 9.32
N ALA A 68 14.97 13.50 8.15
CA ALA A 68 15.25 12.07 7.99
C ALA A 68 16.74 11.74 8.10
N GLY A 69 17.64 12.68 7.74
CA GLY A 69 19.08 12.55 7.86
C GLY A 69 19.61 12.83 9.28
N ALA A 70 18.81 13.55 10.08
CA ALA A 70 19.14 13.92 11.46
C ALA A 70 17.87 13.92 12.34
N PRO A 71 17.34 12.76 12.76
CA PRO A 71 16.04 12.66 13.45
C PRO A 71 15.90 13.42 14.77
N GLY A 72 16.98 13.94 15.31
CA GLY A 72 16.97 14.89 16.44
C GLY A 72 16.61 16.34 16.06
N LYS A 73 16.56 16.67 14.77
CA LYS A 73 16.21 17.99 14.26
C LYS A 73 14.78 18.03 13.76
N PRO A 74 14.08 19.19 13.85
CA PRO A 74 12.77 19.38 13.26
C PRO A 74 12.84 19.27 11.73
N ALA A 75 11.73 18.88 11.10
CA ALA A 75 11.57 18.92 9.66
C ALA A 75 11.75 20.34 9.11
N GLY A 76 12.51 20.48 8.02
CA GLY A 76 12.90 21.78 7.48
C GLY A 76 11.99 22.34 6.39
N TRP A 77 10.86 21.69 6.09
CA TRP A 77 9.94 22.10 5.02
C TRP A 77 9.04 23.26 5.45
N THR A 78 8.47 23.97 4.47
CA THR A 78 7.67 25.16 4.73
C THR A 78 6.20 24.79 4.98
N VAL A 79 5.59 25.36 6.01
CA VAL A 79 4.14 25.22 6.28
C VAL A 79 3.45 26.54 5.96
N ALA A 80 2.46 26.50 5.07
CA ALA A 80 1.62 27.64 4.71
C ALA A 80 0.26 27.16 4.15
N ASP A 81 -0.78 27.94 4.34
CA ASP A 81 -2.11 27.74 3.73
C ASP A 81 -2.68 26.31 3.93
N GLY A 82 -2.46 25.73 5.13
CA GLY A 82 -2.97 24.39 5.47
C GLY A 82 -2.22 23.25 4.78
N ALA A 83 -1.06 23.50 4.19
CA ALA A 83 -0.20 22.52 3.54
C ALA A 83 1.25 22.68 4.00
N PHE A 84 2.05 21.65 3.82
CA PHE A 84 3.51 21.76 3.89
C PHE A 84 4.13 21.43 2.54
N THR A 85 5.22 22.11 2.22
CA THR A 85 5.85 22.09 0.90
C THR A 85 7.34 21.80 1.02
N VAL A 86 7.84 20.93 0.14
CA VAL A 86 9.28 20.67 0.01
C VAL A 86 10.03 21.98 -0.14
N ARG A 87 11.01 22.20 0.72
CA ARG A 87 12.02 23.24 0.54
C ARG A 87 13.27 22.58 -0.04
N GLY A 88 13.45 22.69 -1.34
CA GLY A 88 14.52 22.02 -2.07
C GLY A 88 15.89 22.18 -1.42
N GLY A 89 16.59 21.07 -1.21
CA GLY A 89 17.88 21.00 -0.57
C GLY A 89 17.85 21.02 0.97
N SER A 90 16.67 21.01 1.61
CA SER A 90 16.56 20.89 3.06
C SER A 90 16.58 19.44 3.58
N GLY A 91 16.55 18.47 2.66
CA GLY A 91 16.54 17.04 2.94
C GLY A 91 15.15 16.46 3.12
N ASP A 92 15.10 15.14 3.12
CA ASP A 92 13.88 14.36 3.34
C ASP A 92 13.36 14.58 4.76
N ILE A 93 12.05 14.40 4.94
CA ILE A 93 11.43 14.37 6.26
C ILE A 93 10.82 13.00 6.52
N GLN A 94 10.81 12.57 7.79
CA GLN A 94 10.20 11.31 8.19
C GLN A 94 9.35 11.47 9.45
N THR A 95 8.41 10.54 9.67
CA THR A 95 7.61 10.54 10.89
C THR A 95 8.48 10.26 12.12
N ARG A 96 8.12 10.88 13.26
CA ARG A 96 8.73 10.56 14.56
C ARG A 96 8.43 9.14 14.99
N ARG A 97 7.21 8.68 14.68
CA ARG A 97 6.72 7.34 15.00
C ARG A 97 7.11 6.37 13.89
N ALA A 98 7.38 5.13 14.30
CA ALA A 98 7.54 4.00 13.41
C ALA A 98 6.24 3.19 13.35
N PHE A 99 5.96 2.59 12.19
CA PHE A 99 4.77 1.82 11.92
C PHE A 99 5.15 0.47 11.31
N THR A 100 4.27 -0.53 11.48
CA THR A 100 4.41 -1.85 10.85
C THR A 100 3.43 -2.00 9.72
N ASP A 101 2.20 -2.40 9.99
CA ASP A 101 1.12 -2.49 9.02
C ASP A 101 0.16 -1.33 9.23
N TYR A 102 -0.28 -0.73 8.14
CA TYR A 102 -1.15 0.43 8.27
C TYR A 102 -1.87 0.77 6.96
N GLN A 103 -2.94 1.51 7.09
CA GLN A 103 -3.53 2.33 6.04
C GLN A 103 -2.96 3.75 6.16
N ILE A 104 -2.52 4.35 5.06
CA ILE A 104 -2.14 5.77 5.00
C ILE A 104 -2.98 6.48 3.94
N HIS A 105 -3.37 7.70 4.27
CA HIS A 105 -3.89 8.68 3.33
C HIS A 105 -2.99 9.91 3.32
N LEU A 106 -2.73 10.45 2.13
CA LEU A 106 -2.11 11.75 1.96
C LEU A 106 -2.62 12.42 0.69
N GLU A 107 -2.72 13.74 0.74
CA GLU A 107 -2.93 14.53 -0.47
C GLU A 107 -1.64 15.25 -0.85
N TRP A 108 -1.35 15.29 -2.14
CA TRP A 108 -0.16 15.94 -2.69
C TRP A 108 -0.48 16.75 -3.94
N ARG A 109 0.36 17.73 -4.24
CA ARG A 109 0.18 18.63 -5.38
C ARG A 109 1.52 19.09 -5.92
N VAL A 110 1.68 19.00 -7.24
CA VAL A 110 2.80 19.60 -7.97
C VAL A 110 2.35 20.98 -8.46
N PRO A 111 3.09 22.07 -8.25
CA PRO A 111 2.71 23.38 -8.75
C PRO A 111 2.76 23.42 -10.29
N PRO A 112 1.91 24.23 -10.95
CA PRO A 112 1.96 24.38 -12.39
C PRO A 112 3.23 25.11 -12.85
N GLY A 113 3.65 24.84 -14.09
CA GLY A 113 4.73 25.59 -14.74
C GLY A 113 6.14 25.20 -14.31
N LEU A 114 6.33 24.06 -13.62
CA LEU A 114 7.68 23.56 -13.31
C LEU A 114 8.45 23.26 -14.61
N PRO A 115 9.73 23.63 -14.67
CA PRO A 115 10.60 23.28 -15.81
C PRO A 115 10.95 21.78 -15.77
N GLY A 116 11.55 21.29 -16.86
CA GLY A 116 12.04 19.92 -16.94
C GLY A 116 11.04 18.94 -17.54
N SER A 117 11.38 17.67 -17.47
CA SER A 117 10.60 16.55 -18.00
C SER A 117 10.98 15.23 -17.33
N GLY A 118 10.14 14.21 -17.47
CA GLY A 118 10.37 12.90 -16.91
C GLY A 118 10.59 12.95 -15.40
N GLN A 119 11.62 12.30 -14.92
CA GLN A 119 11.99 12.29 -13.49
C GLN A 119 12.52 13.63 -12.94
N GLY A 120 12.79 14.60 -13.79
CA GLY A 120 13.26 15.94 -13.41
C GLY A 120 12.14 16.97 -13.35
N ARG A 121 10.85 16.57 -13.17
CA ARG A 121 9.74 17.51 -13.05
C ARG A 121 8.70 17.07 -12.04
N GLY A 122 8.56 17.84 -10.96
CA GLY A 122 7.59 17.61 -9.89
C GLY A 122 7.83 16.32 -9.13
N ASN A 123 9.10 15.99 -8.89
CA ASN A 123 9.53 14.74 -8.29
C ASN A 123 9.56 14.81 -6.76
N SER A 124 9.05 13.79 -6.14
CA SER A 124 9.11 13.44 -4.72
C SER A 124 8.88 11.94 -4.57
N GLY A 125 8.72 11.43 -3.35
CA GLY A 125 8.42 10.02 -3.07
C GLY A 125 7.79 9.83 -1.72
N LEU A 126 6.84 8.91 -1.63
CA LEU A 126 6.32 8.38 -0.38
C LEU A 126 7.00 7.04 -0.09
N PHE A 127 7.87 7.00 0.93
CA PHE A 127 8.49 5.76 1.39
C PHE A 127 7.67 5.17 2.54
N LEU A 128 7.07 4.03 2.31
CA LEU A 128 6.18 3.33 3.25
C LEU A 128 6.91 2.81 4.48
N ALA A 129 8.20 2.48 4.35
CA ALA A 129 9.09 2.18 5.45
C ALA A 129 10.48 2.70 5.09
N SER A 130 10.97 3.68 5.84
CA SER A 130 12.26 4.33 5.61
C SER A 130 13.37 3.52 6.28
N THR A 131 14.21 2.87 5.48
CA THR A 131 15.39 2.17 5.99
C THR A 131 16.59 3.10 6.07
N ALA A 132 17.69 2.62 6.67
CA ALA A 132 18.90 3.38 6.81
C ALA A 132 19.47 3.85 5.44
N ASN A 133 20.24 4.94 5.44
CA ASN A 133 20.90 5.50 4.26
C ASN A 133 19.94 5.93 3.13
N GLY A 134 18.73 6.36 3.47
CA GLY A 134 17.75 6.83 2.49
C GLY A 134 17.07 5.72 1.69
N GLY A 135 17.23 4.45 2.08
CA GLY A 135 16.51 3.31 1.52
C GLY A 135 15.04 3.26 1.94
N GLY A 136 14.32 2.24 1.47
CA GLY A 136 12.92 1.99 1.82
C GLY A 136 12.07 1.51 0.66
N TYR A 137 10.75 1.57 0.81
CA TYR A 137 9.77 1.06 -0.15
C TYR A 137 8.96 2.23 -0.69
N GLU A 138 9.20 2.60 -1.94
CA GLU A 138 8.73 3.86 -2.51
C GLU A 138 7.50 3.70 -3.39
N ILE A 139 6.50 4.55 -3.15
CA ILE A 139 5.49 4.93 -4.12
C ILE A 139 5.88 6.28 -4.70
N GLN A 140 6.06 6.31 -6.01
CA GLN A 140 6.52 7.50 -6.73
C GLN A 140 5.48 8.63 -6.69
N ILE A 141 5.97 9.83 -6.41
CA ILE A 141 5.26 11.10 -6.61
C ILE A 141 5.98 11.86 -7.71
N LEU A 142 5.24 12.23 -8.76
CA LEU A 142 5.80 12.88 -9.94
C LEU A 142 4.74 13.71 -10.63
N ASP A 143 5.10 14.79 -11.28
CA ASP A 143 4.21 15.40 -12.28
C ASP A 143 3.91 14.37 -13.38
N CYS A 144 2.65 14.08 -13.61
CA CYS A 144 2.20 13.01 -14.47
C CYS A 144 1.24 13.45 -15.57
N ALA A 145 0.81 14.72 -15.56
CA ALA A 145 -0.01 15.27 -16.63
C ALA A 145 0.87 15.67 -17.82
N GLY A 146 0.82 14.86 -18.87
CA GLY A 146 1.62 15.11 -20.08
C GLY A 146 3.13 14.97 -19.89
N ASN A 147 3.58 14.36 -18.82
CA ASN A 147 4.99 14.13 -18.50
C ASN A 147 5.40 12.69 -18.83
N LYS A 148 6.08 12.49 -19.95
CA LYS A 148 6.54 11.16 -20.36
C LYS A 148 7.73 10.71 -19.52
N THR A 149 7.64 9.51 -18.94
CA THR A 149 8.72 8.81 -18.26
C THR A 149 8.56 7.29 -18.44
N TYR A 150 9.49 6.50 -17.91
CA TYR A 150 9.33 5.05 -17.90
C TYR A 150 8.15 4.62 -17.00
N VAL A 151 7.39 3.63 -17.43
CA VAL A 151 6.09 3.27 -16.82
C VAL A 151 6.17 2.84 -15.36
N ASN A 152 7.27 2.23 -14.94
CA ASN A 152 7.53 1.84 -13.55
C ASN A 152 8.28 2.91 -12.73
N GLY A 153 8.24 4.17 -13.18
CA GLY A 153 8.76 5.34 -12.48
C GLY A 153 7.84 6.56 -12.64
N GLN A 154 6.64 6.38 -13.23
CA GLN A 154 5.61 7.43 -13.24
C GLN A 154 4.95 7.55 -11.86
N ALA A 155 4.14 8.58 -11.65
CA ALA A 155 3.36 8.70 -10.43
C ALA A 155 2.58 7.43 -10.09
N ALA A 156 2.49 7.10 -8.82
CA ALA A 156 1.88 5.89 -8.27
C ALA A 156 2.61 4.57 -8.61
N SER A 157 3.73 4.56 -9.31
CA SER A 157 4.51 3.31 -9.44
C SER A 157 5.12 2.89 -8.09
N LEU A 158 5.19 1.59 -7.83
CA LEU A 158 6.14 1.03 -6.87
C LEU A 158 7.50 1.08 -7.56
N TYR A 159 8.27 2.15 -7.24
CA TYR A 159 9.36 2.66 -8.06
C TYR A 159 10.34 1.57 -8.50
N LYS A 160 10.54 1.45 -9.83
CA LYS A 160 11.39 0.46 -10.52
C LYS A 160 10.93 -1.00 -10.38
N GLN A 161 9.86 -1.28 -9.63
CA GLN A 161 9.36 -2.65 -9.46
C GLN A 161 8.06 -2.88 -10.25
N HIS A 162 7.03 -2.05 -10.04
CA HIS A 162 5.72 -2.22 -10.68
C HIS A 162 5.17 -0.90 -11.21
N ALA A 163 4.71 -0.92 -12.46
CA ALA A 163 3.90 0.17 -13.00
C ALA A 163 2.50 0.16 -12.38
N PRO A 164 1.85 1.33 -12.22
CA PRO A 164 0.45 1.38 -11.81
C PRO A 164 -0.47 0.77 -12.88
N LEU A 165 -1.59 0.19 -12.46
CA LEU A 165 -2.61 -0.38 -13.36
C LEU A 165 -3.29 0.68 -14.23
N ALA A 166 -3.34 1.93 -13.77
CA ALA A 166 -3.92 3.05 -14.47
C ALA A 166 -3.16 4.35 -14.15
N ASN A 167 -3.21 5.31 -15.06
CA ASN A 167 -2.80 6.67 -14.82
C ASN A 167 -4.05 7.49 -14.41
N ALA A 168 -4.16 7.80 -13.12
CA ALA A 168 -5.27 8.54 -12.53
C ALA A 168 -4.89 10.00 -12.18
N CYS A 169 -3.91 10.55 -12.87
CA CYS A 169 -3.36 11.88 -12.59
C CYS A 169 -4.36 13.01 -12.81
N ALA A 170 -4.34 13.98 -11.90
CA ALA A 170 -4.91 15.30 -12.09
C ALA A 170 -3.88 16.27 -12.71
N ALA A 171 -4.35 17.45 -13.13
CA ALA A 171 -3.48 18.47 -13.72
C ALA A 171 -2.54 19.09 -12.65
N PRO A 172 -1.36 19.62 -13.06
CA PRO A 172 -0.51 20.40 -12.16
C PRO A 172 -1.30 21.56 -11.53
N GLY A 173 -1.15 21.74 -10.23
CA GLY A 173 -1.91 22.71 -9.42
C GLY A 173 -3.11 22.10 -8.71
N GLU A 174 -3.62 20.96 -9.16
CA GLU A 174 -4.72 20.25 -8.50
C GLU A 174 -4.19 19.29 -7.42
N TRP A 175 -4.94 19.14 -6.33
CA TRP A 175 -4.66 18.17 -5.29
C TRP A 175 -4.97 16.76 -5.77
N GLN A 176 -4.09 15.83 -5.44
CA GLN A 176 -4.19 14.41 -5.74
C GLN A 176 -4.09 13.63 -4.44
N SER A 177 -4.73 12.47 -4.35
CA SER A 177 -4.68 11.63 -3.16
C SER A 177 -4.03 10.28 -3.43
N TYR A 178 -3.29 9.79 -2.45
CA TYR A 178 -2.95 8.39 -2.31
C TYR A 178 -3.63 7.82 -1.09
N ASP A 179 -4.33 6.70 -1.28
CA ASP A 179 -4.84 5.83 -0.23
C ASP A 179 -4.10 4.49 -0.35
N VAL A 180 -3.30 4.15 0.65
CA VAL A 180 -2.41 2.99 0.58
C VAL A 180 -2.60 2.08 1.78
N ILE A 181 -2.75 0.79 1.54
CA ILE A 181 -2.68 -0.26 2.54
C ILE A 181 -1.30 -0.91 2.39
N TRP A 182 -0.50 -0.79 3.45
CA TRP A 182 0.83 -1.33 3.57
C TRP A 182 0.86 -2.50 4.53
N THR A 183 1.38 -3.63 4.07
CA THR A 183 1.73 -4.77 4.91
C THR A 183 3.25 -4.94 4.87
N ALA A 184 3.90 -4.78 6.01
CA ALA A 184 5.35 -4.88 6.12
C ALA A 184 5.84 -6.32 5.87
N PRO A 185 7.08 -6.50 5.41
CA PRO A 185 7.67 -7.82 5.30
C PRO A 185 7.83 -8.49 6.67
N ARG A 186 7.84 -9.81 6.70
CA ARG A 186 8.08 -10.58 7.92
C ARG A 186 9.37 -11.37 7.80
N PHE A 187 10.12 -11.39 8.90
CA PHE A 187 11.41 -12.06 8.98
C PHE A 187 11.43 -13.03 10.17
N ALA A 188 12.11 -14.15 10.02
CA ALA A 188 12.47 -15.03 11.10
C ALA A 188 13.57 -14.39 11.98
N PRO A 189 13.83 -14.91 13.19
CA PRO A 189 14.90 -14.38 14.06
C PRO A 189 16.31 -14.44 13.44
N ASP A 190 16.54 -15.33 12.49
CA ASP A 190 17.79 -15.47 11.75
C ASP A 190 17.88 -14.50 10.55
N GLY A 191 16.87 -13.67 10.31
CA GLY A 191 16.78 -12.74 9.19
C GLY A 191 16.21 -13.31 7.91
N THR A 192 15.82 -14.59 7.89
CA THR A 192 15.18 -15.20 6.71
C THR A 192 13.82 -14.54 6.44
N LEU A 193 13.55 -14.17 5.19
CA LEU A 193 12.27 -13.62 4.77
C LEU A 193 11.18 -14.70 4.86
N LEU A 194 10.16 -14.45 5.68
CA LEU A 194 8.97 -15.30 5.83
C LEU A 194 7.82 -14.87 4.90
N SER A 195 7.66 -13.56 4.71
CA SER A 195 6.63 -12.98 3.84
C SER A 195 7.15 -11.68 3.24
N PRO A 196 6.96 -11.44 1.94
CA PRO A 196 7.27 -10.16 1.33
C PRO A 196 6.38 -9.04 1.88
N ALA A 197 6.74 -7.80 1.58
CA ALA A 197 5.86 -6.66 1.76
C ALA A 197 4.76 -6.66 0.68
N TYR A 198 3.56 -6.18 1.04
CA TYR A 198 2.45 -6.03 0.11
C TYR A 198 1.91 -4.61 0.10
N VAL A 199 1.48 -4.17 -1.08
CA VAL A 199 0.87 -2.86 -1.29
C VAL A 199 -0.45 -3.00 -2.03
N THR A 200 -1.50 -2.39 -1.48
CA THR A 200 -2.70 -2.00 -2.22
C THR A 200 -2.76 -0.49 -2.22
N ALA A 201 -2.94 0.13 -3.37
CA ALA A 201 -2.94 1.58 -3.48
C ALA A 201 -4.01 2.08 -4.45
N LEU A 202 -4.65 3.19 -4.06
CA LEU A 202 -5.52 3.97 -4.91
C LEU A 202 -4.86 5.34 -5.15
N HIS A 203 -4.97 5.82 -6.37
CA HIS A 203 -4.61 7.19 -6.77
C HIS A 203 -5.88 7.91 -7.22
N ASN A 204 -6.26 8.99 -6.55
CA ASN A 204 -7.51 9.71 -6.78
C ASN A 204 -8.75 8.79 -6.79
N GLY A 205 -8.79 7.82 -5.86
CA GLY A 205 -9.87 6.83 -5.76
C GLY A 205 -9.82 5.69 -6.79
N VAL A 206 -8.87 5.70 -7.75
CA VAL A 206 -8.69 4.65 -8.74
C VAL A 206 -7.67 3.63 -8.25
N LEU A 207 -8.01 2.34 -8.28
CA LEU A 207 -7.10 1.25 -7.89
C LEU A 207 -5.91 1.19 -8.85
N VAL A 208 -4.71 1.41 -8.34
CA VAL A 208 -3.45 1.38 -9.11
C VAL A 208 -2.55 0.21 -8.74
N HIS A 209 -2.68 -0.34 -7.54
CA HIS A 209 -2.04 -1.59 -7.11
C HIS A 209 -3.01 -2.41 -6.27
N ASN A 210 -3.14 -3.70 -6.56
CA ASN A 210 -4.01 -4.62 -5.85
C ASN A 210 -3.19 -5.74 -5.20
N HIS A 211 -2.86 -5.59 -3.92
CA HIS A 211 -2.13 -6.57 -3.12
C HIS A 211 -0.85 -7.07 -3.81
N VAL A 212 -0.03 -6.13 -4.28
CA VAL A 212 1.19 -6.42 -5.04
C VAL A 212 2.33 -6.72 -4.09
N ALA A 213 3.02 -7.86 -4.27
CA ALA A 213 4.23 -8.20 -3.54
C ALA A 213 5.43 -7.41 -4.06
N LEU A 214 6.19 -6.78 -3.17
CA LEU A 214 7.46 -6.14 -3.52
C LEU A 214 8.61 -7.16 -3.53
N ALA A 215 9.63 -6.88 -4.32
CA ALA A 215 10.85 -7.70 -4.38
C ALA A 215 11.90 -7.29 -3.31
N GLY A 216 11.63 -6.25 -2.55
CA GLY A 216 12.53 -5.68 -1.53
C GLY A 216 12.50 -4.16 -1.55
N GLU A 217 13.53 -3.54 -0.95
CA GLU A 217 13.67 -2.08 -0.94
C GLU A 217 13.80 -1.50 -2.35
N THR A 218 13.29 -0.31 -2.56
CA THR A 218 13.43 0.45 -3.80
C THR A 218 14.89 0.79 -4.06
N LEU A 219 15.35 0.57 -5.29
CA LEU A 219 16.67 0.96 -5.76
C LEU A 219 16.55 1.76 -7.06
N HIS A 220 17.33 2.83 -7.17
CA HIS A 220 17.46 3.57 -8.44
C HIS A 220 18.07 2.69 -9.54
N ALA A 221 19.01 1.84 -9.18
CA ALA A 221 19.66 0.88 -10.08
C ALA A 221 19.98 -0.42 -9.32
N GLY A 222 19.92 -1.55 -10.03
CA GLY A 222 20.16 -2.87 -9.47
C GLY A 222 18.88 -3.64 -9.19
N ARG A 223 19.00 -4.76 -8.47
CA ARG A 223 17.87 -5.61 -8.08
C ARG A 223 17.49 -5.33 -6.65
N SER A 224 16.21 -5.06 -6.41
CA SER A 224 15.62 -4.95 -5.08
C SER A 224 15.91 -6.21 -4.25
N ALA A 225 16.18 -6.02 -2.97
CA ALA A 225 16.38 -7.10 -2.02
C ALA A 225 15.84 -6.68 -0.65
N TYR A 226 15.47 -7.64 0.16
CA TYR A 226 15.07 -7.41 1.53
C TYR A 226 16.27 -7.37 2.47
N ARG A 227 16.21 -6.45 3.43
CA ARG A 227 17.02 -6.46 4.65
C ARG A 227 16.09 -6.57 5.84
N PRO A 228 16.37 -7.42 6.84
CA PRO A 228 15.52 -7.55 8.02
C PRO A 228 15.36 -6.22 8.75
N HIS A 229 14.11 -5.89 9.06
CA HIS A 229 13.78 -4.70 9.86
C HIS A 229 12.48 -4.92 10.64
N GLY A 230 12.28 -4.14 11.67
CA GLY A 230 11.02 -4.04 12.43
C GLY A 230 10.16 -2.86 11.93
N PRO A 231 9.37 -2.25 12.84
CA PRO A 231 8.64 -1.02 12.54
C PRO A 231 9.60 0.09 12.11
N LEU A 232 9.22 0.85 11.09
CA LEU A 232 10.03 1.94 10.53
C LEU A 232 9.19 3.21 10.32
N PRO A 233 9.81 4.41 10.29
CA PRO A 233 9.13 5.64 9.98
C PRO A 233 8.70 5.68 8.51
N ILE A 234 7.69 6.49 8.22
CA ILE A 234 7.25 6.87 6.87
C ILE A 234 8.08 8.09 6.47
N ARG A 235 8.53 8.17 5.23
CA ARG A 235 9.37 9.26 4.75
C ARG A 235 8.79 9.90 3.49
N LEU A 236 8.93 11.21 3.40
CA LEU A 236 8.68 12.00 2.19
C LEU A 236 10.00 12.57 1.67
N GLN A 237 10.18 12.49 0.35
CA GLN A 237 11.44 12.80 -0.31
C GLN A 237 11.51 14.27 -0.75
N ASP A 238 12.65 14.92 -0.48
CA ASP A 238 13.10 16.15 -1.12
C ASP A 238 13.91 15.82 -2.37
N HIS A 239 13.30 15.96 -3.54
CA HIS A 239 13.99 15.82 -4.84
C HIS A 239 14.26 17.19 -5.51
N GLY A 240 14.10 18.28 -4.78
CA GLY A 240 14.35 19.65 -5.23
C GLY A 240 13.11 20.41 -5.68
N ASP A 241 12.07 19.73 -6.15
CA ASP A 241 10.84 20.35 -6.60
C ASP A 241 9.87 20.68 -5.45
N PRO A 242 9.15 21.82 -5.48
CA PRO A 242 8.28 22.27 -4.39
C PRO A 242 6.93 21.54 -4.38
N VAL A 243 6.95 20.22 -4.22
CA VAL A 243 5.75 19.41 -4.05
C VAL A 243 5.12 19.73 -2.70
N SER A 244 3.80 19.97 -2.67
CA SER A 244 3.05 20.28 -1.47
C SER A 244 2.24 19.09 -0.99
N PHE A 245 2.02 19.00 0.32
CA PHE A 245 1.29 17.92 0.99
C PHE A 245 0.30 18.48 1.99
N ARG A 246 -0.83 17.78 2.18
CA ARG A 246 -1.83 18.08 3.21
C ARG A 246 -2.62 16.84 3.60
N ASN A 247 -3.45 16.92 4.62
CA ASN A 247 -4.37 15.87 5.06
C ASN A 247 -3.67 14.50 5.15
N VAL A 248 -2.63 14.42 5.99
CA VAL A 248 -1.81 13.21 6.11
C VAL A 248 -2.16 12.49 7.41
N TRP A 249 -2.62 11.24 7.32
CA TRP A 249 -2.92 10.42 8.48
C TRP A 249 -2.62 8.93 8.23
N VAL A 250 -2.38 8.21 9.32
CA VAL A 250 -2.10 6.78 9.33
C VAL A 250 -3.05 6.09 10.30
N ARG A 251 -3.64 4.99 9.87
CA ARG A 251 -4.41 4.10 10.71
C ARG A 251 -3.64 2.78 10.85
N PRO A 252 -3.05 2.46 12.03
CA PRO A 252 -2.41 1.17 12.28
C PRO A 252 -3.40 0.00 12.14
N LEU A 253 -2.91 -1.14 11.63
CA LEU A 253 -3.69 -2.37 11.41
C LEU A 253 -3.21 -3.50 12.34
#